data_19cf432b0ca3de0d7b115cdc801a5af1
#
_entry.id   19cf432b0ca3de0d7b115cdc801a5af1
#
_cell.length_a   1.000
_cell.length_b   1.000
_cell.length_c   1.000
_cell.angle_alpha   90.00
_cell.angle_beta   90.00
_cell.angle_gamma   90.00
#
_symmetry.space_group_name_H-M   'P 1'
#
loop_
_entity.id
_entity.type
_entity.pdbx_description
1 polymer ?
#
loop_
_entity_poly.entity_id
_entity_poly.type
_entity_poly.pdbx_seq_one_letter_code
_entity_poly.pdbx_strand_id
1 'polypeptide(L)'
;MVNVELFIPCFMDQIYPETAFNTVRLLEKAGCNVHYNPQQTCCGQPPYNAGFWDEAKAIGAKFLKDFSEDRYIVAPSASCVGMVKGGYDDLFTNSMEHNTCRNIQKNIYEISDFLVNVLKKEYFGAEMLARAVYHDSCSALRDCQIKQEPRDLLSRVGGLEIVEMAQQETCCGFGGTFAAKYPGISSAMAEQKVQNALDVGAEVMISTDSSCLLHVQGYIEKNKVPLKVMHLVDVLTHGWANI
;
A
#
# COMPACT_ATOMS: atom_id res chain seq x y z
N MET A 1 -17.19 11.02 14.74
CA MET A 1 -16.66 10.26 13.57
C MET A 1 -15.66 11.14 12.85
N VAL A 2 -14.54 10.58 12.42
CA VAL A 2 -13.52 11.29 11.64
C VAL A 2 -13.89 11.20 10.15
N ASN A 3 -13.94 12.33 9.44
CA ASN A 3 -14.20 12.34 8.01
C ASN A 3 -12.91 11.99 7.25
N VAL A 4 -13.00 11.03 6.35
CA VAL A 4 -11.89 10.51 5.56
C VAL A 4 -12.25 10.54 4.09
N GLU A 5 -11.37 11.10 3.27
CA GLU A 5 -11.41 10.96 1.81
C GLU A 5 -10.63 9.70 1.45
N LEU A 6 -11.29 8.72 0.84
CA LEU A 6 -10.64 7.45 0.48
C LEU A 6 -10.03 7.55 -0.92
N PHE A 7 -8.72 7.38 -0.99
CA PHE A 7 -8.03 7.21 -2.27
C PHE A 7 -7.76 5.73 -2.53
N ILE A 8 -8.47 5.13 -3.48
CA ILE A 8 -8.21 3.78 -3.99
C ILE A 8 -7.30 3.89 -5.21
N PRO A 9 -6.06 3.36 -5.14
CA PRO A 9 -5.14 3.35 -6.26
C PRO A 9 -5.71 2.65 -7.48
N CYS A 10 -5.44 3.19 -8.68
CA CYS A 10 -5.92 2.61 -9.95
C CYS A 10 -5.57 1.13 -10.11
N PHE A 11 -4.41 0.72 -9.63
CA PHE A 11 -3.95 -0.66 -9.66
C PHE A 11 -4.79 -1.57 -8.75
N MET A 12 -5.15 -1.09 -7.55
CA MET A 12 -5.99 -1.83 -6.61
C MET A 12 -7.42 -1.92 -7.13
N ASP A 13 -7.98 -0.83 -7.64
CA ASP A 13 -9.32 -0.80 -8.23
C ASP A 13 -9.50 -1.85 -9.33
N GLN A 14 -8.49 -2.04 -10.17
CA GLN A 14 -8.57 -2.94 -11.32
C GLN A 14 -8.22 -4.40 -11.01
N ILE A 15 -7.32 -4.65 -10.05
CA ILE A 15 -6.77 -6.00 -9.82
C ILE A 15 -7.21 -6.57 -8.46
N TYR A 16 -7.41 -5.73 -7.46
CA TYR A 16 -7.74 -6.12 -6.09
C TYR A 16 -8.99 -5.40 -5.56
N PRO A 17 -10.14 -5.44 -6.27
CA PRO A 17 -11.34 -4.71 -5.86
C PRO A 17 -11.85 -5.12 -4.47
N GLU A 18 -11.70 -6.40 -4.09
CA GLU A 18 -12.07 -6.87 -2.75
C GLU A 18 -11.26 -6.17 -1.64
N THR A 19 -9.95 -5.95 -1.86
CA THR A 19 -9.12 -5.19 -0.93
C THR A 19 -9.59 -3.74 -0.80
N ALA A 20 -10.06 -3.14 -1.91
CA ALA A 20 -10.65 -1.80 -1.88
C ALA A 20 -11.93 -1.76 -1.04
N PHE A 21 -12.85 -2.72 -1.19
CA PHE A 21 -14.04 -2.85 -0.34
C PHE A 21 -13.68 -3.12 1.11
N ASN A 22 -12.72 -3.99 1.39
CA ASN A 22 -12.24 -4.26 2.72
C ASN A 22 -11.63 -3.01 3.38
N THR A 23 -11.02 -2.12 2.59
CA THR A 23 -10.51 -0.83 3.09
C THR A 23 -11.64 0.06 3.60
N VAL A 24 -12.75 0.15 2.87
CA VAL A 24 -13.95 0.89 3.31
C VAL A 24 -14.47 0.30 4.64
N ARG A 25 -14.69 -1.02 4.67
CA ARG A 25 -15.20 -1.73 5.86
C ARG A 25 -14.29 -1.52 7.08
N LEU A 26 -12.98 -1.57 6.88
CA LEU A 26 -12.00 -1.37 7.95
C LEU A 26 -12.05 0.05 8.51
N LEU A 27 -12.11 1.07 7.66
CA LEU A 27 -12.22 2.47 8.06
C LEU A 27 -13.55 2.77 8.76
N GLU A 28 -14.67 2.24 8.26
CA GLU A 28 -15.97 2.37 8.90
C GLU A 28 -15.98 1.72 10.29
N LYS A 29 -15.44 0.51 10.42
CA LYS A 29 -15.27 -0.16 11.72
C LYS A 29 -14.32 0.60 12.65
N ALA A 30 -13.34 1.30 12.09
CA ALA A 30 -12.50 2.23 12.83
C ALA A 30 -13.23 3.51 13.27
N GLY A 31 -14.49 3.70 12.91
CA GLY A 31 -15.33 4.86 13.29
C GLY A 31 -15.15 6.07 12.39
N CYS A 32 -14.72 5.85 11.15
CA CYS A 32 -14.63 6.89 10.14
C CYS A 32 -15.94 7.04 9.37
N ASN A 33 -16.17 8.25 8.88
CA ASN A 33 -17.14 8.53 7.83
C ASN A 33 -16.36 8.62 6.50
N VAL A 34 -16.52 7.59 5.66
CA VAL A 34 -15.71 7.41 4.45
C VAL A 34 -16.39 8.11 3.27
N HIS A 35 -15.66 9.01 2.63
CA HIS A 35 -16.06 9.67 1.39
C HIS A 35 -15.23 9.09 0.24
N TYR A 36 -15.88 8.68 -0.84
CA TYR A 36 -15.25 8.17 -2.03
C TYR A 36 -15.60 9.04 -3.24
N ASN A 37 -14.58 9.57 -3.91
CA ASN A 37 -14.76 10.33 -5.14
C ASN A 37 -14.65 9.37 -6.34
N PRO A 38 -15.76 9.06 -7.08
CA PRO A 38 -15.70 8.15 -8.22
C PRO A 38 -14.95 8.72 -9.44
N GLN A 39 -14.61 10.00 -9.42
CA GLN A 39 -13.79 10.64 -10.46
C GLN A 39 -12.29 10.53 -10.21
N GLN A 40 -11.88 10.00 -9.07
CA GLN A 40 -10.45 9.81 -8.77
C GLN A 40 -9.77 8.90 -9.80
N THR A 41 -8.46 9.10 -9.98
CA THR A 41 -7.68 8.34 -10.96
C THR A 41 -6.37 7.83 -10.34
N CYS A 42 -5.24 8.14 -10.92
CA CYS A 42 -3.93 7.67 -10.51
C CYS A 42 -3.17 8.74 -9.72
N CYS A 43 -2.21 8.32 -8.88
CA CYS A 43 -1.25 9.22 -8.24
C CYS A 43 -0.17 9.76 -9.19
N GLY A 44 -0.05 9.23 -10.40
CA GLY A 44 0.97 9.66 -11.38
C GLY A 44 2.34 8.97 -11.23
N GLN A 45 2.51 8.02 -10.31
CA GLN A 45 3.80 7.35 -10.10
C GLN A 45 4.36 6.61 -11.34
N PRO A 46 3.56 5.86 -12.14
CA PRO A 46 4.10 5.15 -13.30
C PRO A 46 4.78 6.07 -14.33
N PRO A 47 4.15 7.15 -14.83
CA PRO A 47 4.83 8.08 -15.72
C PRO A 47 6.00 8.80 -15.05
N TYR A 48 5.90 9.18 -13.78
CA TYR A 48 7.00 9.78 -13.02
C TYR A 48 8.24 8.89 -13.01
N ASN A 49 8.10 7.62 -12.64
CA ASN A 49 9.20 6.65 -12.62
C ASN A 49 9.76 6.32 -14.02
N ALA A 50 8.97 6.53 -15.06
CA ALA A 50 9.39 6.32 -16.43
C ALA A 50 10.09 7.55 -17.07
N GLY A 51 10.11 8.69 -16.36
CA GLY A 51 10.70 9.95 -16.82
C GLY A 51 9.75 10.84 -17.64
N PHE A 52 8.45 10.51 -17.69
CA PHE A 52 7.41 11.29 -18.35
C PHE A 52 6.82 12.28 -17.34
N TRP A 53 7.59 13.30 -16.99
CA TRP A 53 7.26 14.19 -15.87
C TRP A 53 6.13 15.17 -16.19
N ASP A 54 5.96 15.58 -17.44
CA ASP A 54 4.83 16.44 -17.84
C ASP A 54 3.50 15.69 -17.73
N GLU A 55 3.46 14.42 -18.13
CA GLU A 55 2.31 13.54 -17.97
C GLU A 55 2.04 13.25 -16.48
N ALA A 56 3.09 13.00 -15.72
CA ALA A 56 2.99 12.81 -14.27
C ALA A 56 2.41 14.05 -13.60
N LYS A 57 2.86 15.25 -13.99
CA LYS A 57 2.35 16.53 -13.49
C LYS A 57 0.90 16.76 -13.84
N ALA A 58 0.49 16.45 -15.07
CA ALA A 58 -0.93 16.58 -15.49
C ALA A 58 -1.85 15.66 -14.66
N ILE A 59 -1.44 14.41 -14.40
CA ILE A 59 -2.16 13.47 -13.54
C ILE A 59 -2.18 13.97 -12.10
N GLY A 60 -1.04 14.41 -11.58
CA GLY A 60 -0.93 14.98 -10.23
C GLY A 60 -1.79 16.22 -10.03
N ALA A 61 -1.87 17.11 -11.01
CA ALA A 61 -2.75 18.30 -10.94
C ALA A 61 -4.24 17.90 -10.84
N LYS A 62 -4.65 16.83 -11.55
CA LYS A 62 -6.01 16.27 -11.34
C LYS A 62 -6.17 15.72 -9.93
N PHE A 63 -5.20 14.97 -9.42
CA PHE A 63 -5.23 14.45 -8.05
C PHE A 63 -5.39 15.58 -7.02
N LEU A 64 -4.60 16.66 -7.15
CA LEU A 64 -4.71 17.83 -6.26
C LEU A 64 -6.10 18.47 -6.31
N LYS A 65 -6.75 18.47 -7.46
CA LYS A 65 -8.12 18.97 -7.62
C LYS A 65 -9.15 18.03 -7.01
N ASP A 66 -8.99 16.71 -7.20
CA ASP A 66 -9.93 15.69 -6.71
C ASP A 66 -9.96 15.60 -5.18
N PHE A 67 -8.83 15.90 -4.52
CA PHE A 67 -8.62 15.81 -3.07
C PHE A 67 -8.36 17.18 -2.40
N SER A 68 -8.96 18.24 -2.92
CA SER A 68 -8.71 19.62 -2.45
C SER A 68 -9.44 19.99 -1.15
N GLU A 69 -10.32 19.14 -0.64
CA GLU A 69 -11.01 19.38 0.62
C GLU A 69 -10.09 19.16 1.83
N ASP A 70 -10.35 19.89 2.91
CA ASP A 70 -9.55 19.81 4.15
C ASP A 70 -9.99 18.59 4.99
N ARG A 71 -9.68 17.38 4.49
CA ARG A 71 -9.95 16.09 5.14
C ARG A 71 -8.69 15.24 5.16
N TYR A 72 -8.66 14.24 6.03
CA TYR A 72 -7.66 13.19 5.93
C TYR A 72 -7.87 12.38 4.65
N ILE A 73 -6.81 12.19 3.87
CA ILE A 73 -6.80 11.33 2.70
C ILE A 73 -6.12 10.02 3.11
N VAL A 74 -6.81 8.90 2.96
CA VAL A 74 -6.29 7.59 3.35
C VAL A 74 -6.22 6.68 2.13
N ALA A 75 -5.08 6.04 1.94
CA ALA A 75 -4.87 5.10 0.85
C ALA A 75 -4.27 3.78 1.35
N PRO A 76 -4.75 2.62 0.89
CA PRO A 76 -4.16 1.31 1.17
C PRO A 76 -2.98 1.00 0.22
N SER A 77 -2.04 1.94 0.10
CA SER A 77 -0.86 1.78 -0.78
C SER A 77 0.22 2.77 -0.41
N ALA A 78 1.30 2.27 0.16
CA ALA A 78 2.44 3.09 0.54
C ALA A 78 3.13 3.74 -0.67
N SER A 79 3.20 3.05 -1.81
CA SER A 79 3.82 3.60 -3.03
C SER A 79 3.06 4.81 -3.59
N CYS A 80 1.73 4.79 -3.55
CA CYS A 80 0.94 5.93 -3.99
C CYS A 80 1.02 7.11 -3.01
N VAL A 81 0.98 6.82 -1.70
CA VAL A 81 1.17 7.85 -0.65
C VAL A 81 2.57 8.46 -0.75
N GLY A 82 3.60 7.64 -0.92
CA GLY A 82 4.98 8.07 -1.10
C GLY A 82 5.16 8.96 -2.33
N MET A 83 4.50 8.63 -3.45
CA MET A 83 4.49 9.49 -4.64
C MET A 83 3.94 10.89 -4.35
N VAL A 84 2.84 10.99 -3.60
CA VAL A 84 2.25 12.28 -3.24
C VAL A 84 3.12 13.02 -2.22
N LYS A 85 3.65 12.31 -1.21
CA LYS A 85 4.48 12.92 -0.14
C LYS A 85 5.84 13.41 -0.65
N GLY A 86 6.48 12.70 -1.58
CA GLY A 86 7.82 13.00 -2.08
C GLY A 86 7.86 13.43 -3.54
N GLY A 87 7.38 12.58 -4.47
CA GLY A 87 7.47 12.86 -5.91
C GLY A 87 6.75 14.13 -6.36
N TYR A 88 5.71 14.55 -5.64
CA TYR A 88 5.03 15.81 -5.98
C TYR A 88 5.87 17.05 -5.68
N ASP A 89 6.90 16.96 -4.86
CA ASP A 89 7.83 18.07 -4.65
C ASP A 89 8.52 18.43 -5.96
N ASP A 90 8.98 17.45 -6.74
CA ASP A 90 9.61 17.68 -8.04
C ASP A 90 8.64 18.27 -9.06
N LEU A 91 7.37 17.93 -8.99
CA LEU A 91 6.36 18.33 -9.95
C LEU A 91 5.75 19.72 -9.65
N PHE A 92 5.61 20.09 -8.36
CA PHE A 92 4.78 21.24 -7.95
C PHE A 92 5.50 22.31 -7.11
N THR A 93 6.80 22.17 -6.80
CA THR A 93 7.52 23.17 -5.96
C THR A 93 7.44 24.59 -6.53
N ASN A 94 7.47 24.75 -7.86
CA ASN A 94 7.42 26.05 -8.53
C ASN A 94 6.16 26.23 -9.38
N SER A 95 5.00 25.74 -8.88
CA SER A 95 3.75 25.82 -9.60
C SER A 95 2.68 26.62 -8.82
N MET A 96 1.60 26.96 -9.48
CA MET A 96 0.44 27.60 -8.82
C MET A 96 -0.24 26.65 -7.81
N GLU A 97 -0.09 25.35 -8.00
CA GLU A 97 -0.63 24.29 -7.15
C GLU A 97 0.22 24.02 -5.89
N HIS A 98 1.34 24.71 -5.71
CA HIS A 98 2.28 24.46 -4.62
C HIS A 98 1.61 24.39 -3.23
N ASN A 99 0.79 25.36 -2.89
CA ASN A 99 0.15 25.42 -1.58
C ASN A 99 -0.88 24.28 -1.40
N THR A 100 -1.66 23.97 -2.44
CA THR A 100 -2.60 22.84 -2.43
C THR A 100 -1.85 21.52 -2.28
N CYS A 101 -0.74 21.36 -2.99
CA CYS A 101 0.13 20.20 -2.87
C CYS A 101 0.62 20.02 -1.43
N ARG A 102 1.16 21.07 -0.82
CA ARG A 102 1.63 21.05 0.58
C ARG A 102 0.54 20.74 1.58
N ASN A 103 -0.68 21.20 1.37
CA ASN A 103 -1.82 20.85 2.22
C ASN A 103 -2.16 19.37 2.11
N ILE A 104 -2.24 18.82 0.89
CA ILE A 104 -2.52 17.42 0.64
C ILE A 104 -1.43 16.52 1.22
N GLN A 105 -0.15 16.86 1.04
CA GLN A 105 0.98 16.12 1.60
C GLN A 105 0.92 15.96 3.13
N LYS A 106 0.39 16.94 3.84
CA LYS A 106 0.19 16.89 5.30
C LYS A 106 -0.98 16.01 5.73
N ASN A 107 -1.98 15.86 4.85
CA ASN A 107 -3.24 15.20 5.17
C ASN A 107 -3.36 13.80 4.55
N ILE A 108 -2.39 13.35 3.76
CA ILE A 108 -2.40 12.01 3.15
C ILE A 108 -1.64 11.00 3.99
N TYR A 109 -2.26 9.86 4.21
CA TYR A 109 -1.74 8.77 5.05
C TYR A 109 -1.88 7.42 4.35
N GLU A 110 -0.91 6.58 4.53
CA GLU A 110 -1.07 5.15 4.30
C GLU A 110 -1.94 4.57 5.43
N ILE A 111 -2.72 3.55 5.11
CA ILE A 111 -3.77 3.05 6.02
C ILE A 111 -3.23 2.60 7.38
N SER A 112 -2.08 1.94 7.47
CA SER A 112 -1.51 1.50 8.74
C SER A 112 -1.08 2.69 9.61
N ASP A 113 -0.43 3.68 9.01
CA ASP A 113 -0.05 4.93 9.66
C ASP A 113 -1.29 5.67 10.19
N PHE A 114 -2.33 5.76 9.37
CA PHE A 114 -3.58 6.41 9.78
C PHE A 114 -4.25 5.71 10.96
N LEU A 115 -4.36 4.39 10.91
CA LEU A 115 -5.00 3.60 11.98
C LEU A 115 -4.24 3.72 13.32
N VAL A 116 -2.92 3.56 13.29
CA VAL A 116 -2.09 3.53 14.49
C VAL A 116 -1.80 4.94 14.99
N ASN A 117 -1.33 5.85 14.12
CA ASN A 117 -0.80 7.14 14.55
C ASN A 117 -1.87 8.24 14.63
N VAL A 118 -2.91 8.21 13.80
CA VAL A 118 -3.98 9.21 13.82
C VAL A 118 -5.16 8.75 14.66
N LEU A 119 -5.72 7.56 14.38
CA LEU A 119 -6.89 7.05 15.10
C LEU A 119 -6.57 6.40 16.43
N LYS A 120 -5.29 5.99 16.65
CA LYS A 120 -4.86 5.23 17.85
C LYS A 120 -5.66 3.94 18.03
N LYS A 121 -5.90 3.21 16.94
CA LYS A 121 -6.68 1.96 16.90
C LYS A 121 -5.85 0.86 16.25
N GLU A 122 -5.66 -0.24 16.97
CA GLU A 122 -4.86 -1.38 16.54
C GLU A 122 -5.66 -2.69 16.46
N TYR A 123 -6.82 -2.77 17.15
CA TYR A 123 -7.60 -4.01 17.24
C TYR A 123 -8.91 -3.91 16.49
N PHE A 124 -9.14 -4.87 15.57
CA PHE A 124 -10.32 -4.91 14.71
C PHE A 124 -11.08 -6.25 14.78
N GLY A 125 -10.63 -7.18 15.62
CA GLY A 125 -11.28 -8.48 15.81
C GLY A 125 -11.10 -9.41 14.60
N ALA A 126 -9.99 -9.28 13.88
CA ALA A 126 -9.61 -10.23 12.82
C ALA A 126 -8.99 -11.48 13.43
N GLU A 127 -9.26 -12.64 12.81
CA GLU A 127 -8.70 -13.93 13.18
C GLU A 127 -8.16 -14.65 11.94
N MET A 128 -6.91 -15.12 12.00
CA MET A 128 -6.27 -15.83 10.90
C MET A 128 -5.23 -16.79 11.46
N LEU A 129 -5.47 -18.09 11.33
CA LEU A 129 -4.48 -19.09 11.75
C LEU A 129 -3.46 -19.30 10.62
N ALA A 130 -2.31 -18.67 10.73
CA ALA A 130 -1.21 -18.79 9.76
C ALA A 130 0.12 -18.32 10.36
N ARG A 131 1.22 -18.84 9.81
CA ARG A 131 2.57 -18.32 10.00
C ARG A 131 2.91 -17.40 8.83
N ALA A 132 3.19 -16.13 9.11
CA ALA A 132 3.35 -15.12 8.07
C ALA A 132 4.63 -14.30 8.24
N VAL A 133 5.13 -13.77 7.12
CA VAL A 133 6.17 -12.75 7.07
C VAL A 133 5.58 -11.43 6.59
N TYR A 134 6.16 -10.32 7.04
CA TYR A 134 5.82 -9.00 6.53
C TYR A 134 6.90 -8.50 5.56
N HIS A 135 6.51 -8.12 4.34
CA HIS A 135 7.37 -7.47 3.37
C HIS A 135 7.30 -5.96 3.54
N ASP A 136 8.37 -5.35 4.05
CA ASP A 136 8.53 -3.91 4.12
C ASP A 136 8.76 -3.35 2.71
N SER A 137 7.73 -2.76 2.11
CA SER A 137 7.89 -2.15 0.78
C SER A 137 8.82 -0.92 0.85
N CYS A 138 9.58 -0.69 -0.23
CA CYS A 138 10.54 0.40 -0.26
C CYS A 138 9.89 1.78 -0.04
N SER A 139 8.70 1.98 -0.58
CA SER A 139 7.97 3.25 -0.38
C SER A 139 7.42 3.39 1.04
N ALA A 140 6.97 2.31 1.68
CA ALA A 140 6.58 2.37 3.09
C ALA A 140 7.75 2.83 3.96
N LEU A 141 8.92 2.19 3.80
CA LEU A 141 10.10 2.49 4.61
C LEU A 141 10.69 3.86 4.34
N ARG A 142 10.87 4.22 3.06
CA ARG A 142 11.70 5.39 2.68
C ARG A 142 10.87 6.64 2.48
N ASP A 143 9.72 6.52 1.84
CA ASP A 143 8.90 7.66 1.46
C ASP A 143 7.86 7.98 2.56
N CYS A 144 7.30 6.95 3.20
CA CYS A 144 6.29 7.10 4.24
C CYS A 144 6.84 6.94 5.67
N GLN A 145 8.07 6.39 5.85
CA GLN A 145 8.70 6.11 7.14
C GLN A 145 7.87 5.16 8.03
N ILE A 146 7.17 4.23 7.41
CA ILE A 146 6.32 3.22 8.04
C ILE A 146 7.11 1.92 8.18
N LYS A 147 7.19 1.39 9.40
CA LYS A 147 7.83 0.10 9.70
C LYS A 147 7.12 -0.66 10.82
N GLN A 148 6.83 0.02 11.92
CA GLN A 148 6.28 -0.61 13.11
C GLN A 148 4.75 -0.72 13.04
N GLU A 149 4.07 0.23 12.42
CA GLU A 149 2.62 0.34 12.36
C GLU A 149 1.93 -0.93 11.81
N PRO A 150 2.37 -1.52 10.69
CA PRO A 150 1.80 -2.78 10.22
C PRO A 150 1.99 -3.93 11.22
N ARG A 151 3.15 -3.97 11.91
CA ARG A 151 3.45 -5.01 12.91
C ARG A 151 2.55 -4.89 14.14
N ASP A 152 2.32 -3.67 14.61
CA ASP A 152 1.41 -3.40 15.73
C ASP A 152 0.00 -3.90 15.41
N LEU A 153 -0.50 -3.59 14.21
CA LEU A 153 -1.80 -4.06 13.73
C LEU A 153 -1.86 -5.60 13.61
N LEU A 154 -0.86 -6.21 12.99
CA LEU A 154 -0.81 -7.66 12.77
C LEU A 154 -0.66 -8.44 14.08
N SER A 155 0.01 -7.87 15.07
CA SER A 155 0.15 -8.48 16.41
C SER A 155 -1.21 -8.65 17.14
N ARG A 156 -2.24 -7.94 16.69
CA ARG A 156 -3.60 -7.99 17.23
C ARG A 156 -4.53 -8.94 16.48
N VAL A 157 -4.05 -9.60 15.42
CA VAL A 157 -4.84 -10.60 14.69
C VAL A 157 -4.77 -11.94 15.40
N GLY A 158 -5.91 -12.47 15.79
CA GLY A 158 -5.99 -13.74 16.53
C GLY A 158 -5.45 -14.91 15.70
N GLY A 159 -4.52 -15.68 16.28
CA GLY A 159 -3.93 -16.88 15.63
C GLY A 159 -2.84 -16.60 14.61
N LEU A 160 -2.50 -15.34 14.32
CA LEU A 160 -1.45 -14.99 13.37
C LEU A 160 -0.08 -14.96 14.05
N GLU A 161 0.85 -15.76 13.55
CA GLU A 161 2.26 -15.74 13.96
C GLU A 161 3.08 -14.95 12.93
N ILE A 162 3.56 -13.76 13.30
CA ILE A 162 4.48 -12.99 12.45
C ILE A 162 5.92 -13.35 12.77
N VAL A 163 6.65 -13.77 11.75
CA VAL A 163 8.09 -14.06 11.84
C VAL A 163 8.86 -13.14 10.89
N GLU A 164 10.04 -12.71 11.33
CA GLU A 164 10.89 -11.86 10.50
C GLU A 164 11.74 -12.73 9.55
N MET A 165 11.72 -12.40 8.28
CA MET A 165 12.56 -13.08 7.27
C MET A 165 13.87 -12.32 7.04
N ALA A 166 14.87 -12.99 6.51
CA ALA A 166 16.10 -12.33 6.07
C ALA A 166 15.79 -11.30 4.98
N GLN A 167 16.50 -10.17 4.99
CA GLN A 167 16.40 -9.11 3.97
C GLN A 167 14.96 -8.63 3.71
N GLN A 168 14.13 -8.55 4.75
CA GLN A 168 12.73 -8.12 4.64
C GLN A 168 12.56 -6.73 4.00
N GLU A 169 13.51 -5.82 4.19
CA GLU A 169 13.53 -4.45 3.66
C GLU A 169 14.03 -4.36 2.21
N THR A 170 14.54 -5.47 1.63
CA THR A 170 15.02 -5.49 0.25
C THR A 170 13.84 -5.36 -0.71
N CYS A 171 14.01 -4.58 -1.77
CA CYS A 171 12.98 -4.38 -2.79
C CYS A 171 12.48 -5.72 -3.37
N CYS A 172 11.18 -5.80 -3.65
CA CYS A 172 10.56 -6.98 -4.28
C CYS A 172 10.97 -7.17 -5.76
N GLY A 173 11.45 -6.11 -6.42
CA GLY A 173 11.84 -6.14 -7.83
C GLY A 173 10.77 -5.64 -8.81
N PHE A 174 9.60 -5.22 -8.35
CA PHE A 174 8.53 -4.71 -9.25
C PHE A 174 8.96 -3.43 -9.96
N GLY A 175 9.19 -2.33 -9.21
CA GLY A 175 9.66 -1.04 -9.73
C GLY A 175 8.86 -0.47 -10.91
N GLY A 176 7.59 -0.85 -11.08
CA GLY A 176 6.75 -0.44 -12.20
C GLY A 176 7.37 -0.88 -13.55
N THR A 177 7.89 0.08 -14.33
CA THR A 177 8.54 -0.20 -15.62
C THR A 177 9.84 -1.01 -15.51
N PHE A 178 10.45 -1.09 -14.32
CA PHE A 178 11.69 -1.86 -14.10
C PHE A 178 11.47 -3.35 -14.36
N ALA A 179 10.38 -3.93 -13.88
CA ALA A 179 10.07 -5.34 -14.11
C ALA A 179 9.92 -5.68 -15.59
N ALA A 180 9.39 -4.74 -16.40
CA ALA A 180 9.27 -4.91 -17.85
C ALA A 180 10.60 -4.72 -18.59
N LYS A 181 11.42 -3.75 -18.16
CA LYS A 181 12.72 -3.43 -18.80
C LYS A 181 13.82 -4.44 -18.44
N TYR A 182 13.78 -4.97 -17.21
CA TYR A 182 14.83 -5.84 -16.67
C TYR A 182 14.24 -7.13 -16.05
N PRO A 183 13.50 -7.94 -16.82
CA PRO A 183 12.73 -9.07 -16.28
C PRO A 183 13.60 -10.11 -15.57
N GLY A 184 14.83 -10.35 -16.03
CA GLY A 184 15.74 -11.30 -15.39
C GLY A 184 16.14 -10.88 -13.98
N ILE A 185 16.52 -9.60 -13.79
CA ILE A 185 16.91 -9.06 -12.48
C ILE A 185 15.68 -9.00 -11.55
N SER A 186 14.57 -8.50 -12.08
CA SER A 186 13.31 -8.39 -11.37
C SER A 186 12.82 -9.75 -10.84
N SER A 187 12.87 -10.80 -11.67
CA SER A 187 12.49 -12.16 -11.27
C SER A 187 13.43 -12.73 -10.20
N ALA A 188 14.74 -12.50 -10.31
CA ALA A 188 15.71 -12.95 -9.30
C ALA A 188 15.49 -12.27 -7.93
N MET A 189 15.07 -11.00 -7.92
CA MET A 189 14.70 -10.30 -6.69
C MET A 189 13.43 -10.88 -6.04
N ALA A 190 12.42 -11.23 -6.85
CA ALA A 190 11.22 -11.90 -6.35
C ALA A 190 11.54 -13.30 -5.81
N GLU A 191 12.38 -14.07 -6.53
CA GLU A 191 12.87 -15.38 -6.10
C GLU A 191 13.54 -15.32 -4.72
N GLN A 192 14.50 -14.41 -4.55
CA GLN A 192 15.19 -14.24 -3.27
C GLN A 192 14.23 -13.90 -2.13
N LYS A 193 13.25 -13.04 -2.40
CA LYS A 193 12.22 -12.65 -1.42
C LYS A 193 11.34 -13.83 -1.03
N VAL A 194 10.92 -14.63 -1.99
CA VAL A 194 10.12 -15.85 -1.76
C VAL A 194 10.94 -16.88 -0.98
N GLN A 195 12.20 -17.09 -1.36
CA GLN A 195 13.07 -18.04 -0.66
C GLN A 195 13.27 -17.65 0.80
N ASN A 196 13.53 -16.35 1.08
CA ASN A 196 13.69 -15.87 2.46
C ASN A 196 12.42 -16.09 3.31
N ALA A 197 11.22 -16.02 2.71
CA ALA A 197 9.98 -16.35 3.40
C ALA A 197 9.82 -17.84 3.67
N LEU A 198 10.18 -18.69 2.70
CA LEU A 198 10.15 -20.16 2.86
C LEU A 198 11.15 -20.65 3.93
N ASP A 199 12.32 -20.04 3.99
CA ASP A 199 13.39 -20.43 4.94
C ASP A 199 12.95 -20.27 6.40
N VAL A 200 11.99 -19.39 6.68
CA VAL A 200 11.38 -19.23 8.02
C VAL A 200 10.04 -19.95 8.17
N GLY A 201 9.65 -20.77 7.18
CA GLY A 201 8.44 -21.58 7.22
C GLY A 201 7.15 -20.74 7.10
N ALA A 202 7.19 -19.60 6.43
CA ALA A 202 6.01 -18.79 6.22
C ALA A 202 5.05 -19.42 5.20
N GLU A 203 3.76 -19.32 5.50
CA GLU A 203 2.66 -19.73 4.62
C GLU A 203 2.09 -18.53 3.85
N VAL A 204 2.27 -17.31 4.41
CA VAL A 204 1.73 -16.07 3.86
C VAL A 204 2.77 -14.96 3.92
N MET A 205 2.90 -14.20 2.84
CA MET A 205 3.62 -12.93 2.81
C MET A 205 2.62 -11.76 2.78
N ILE A 206 2.75 -10.85 3.72
CA ILE A 206 1.86 -9.69 3.89
C ILE A 206 2.60 -8.42 3.51
N SER A 207 1.90 -7.45 2.90
CA SER A 207 2.44 -6.11 2.63
C SER A 207 1.30 -5.09 2.50
N THR A 208 1.63 -3.80 2.57
CA THR A 208 0.71 -2.69 2.26
C THR A 208 0.77 -2.26 0.79
N ASP A 209 1.57 -2.91 -0.03
CA ASP A 209 1.74 -2.55 -1.45
C ASP A 209 1.29 -3.70 -2.37
N SER A 210 0.10 -3.54 -2.96
CA SER A 210 -0.47 -4.50 -3.90
C SER A 210 0.43 -4.76 -5.11
N SER A 211 1.20 -3.78 -5.54
CA SER A 211 2.12 -3.91 -6.68
C SER A 211 3.30 -4.85 -6.37
N CYS A 212 3.84 -4.78 -5.15
CA CYS A 212 4.84 -5.75 -4.68
C CYS A 212 4.25 -7.15 -4.57
N LEU A 213 3.03 -7.25 -4.01
CA LEU A 213 2.35 -8.54 -3.85
C LEU A 213 2.05 -9.18 -5.21
N LEU A 214 1.57 -8.43 -6.21
CA LEU A 214 1.34 -8.97 -7.56
C LEU A 214 2.61 -9.53 -8.19
N HIS A 215 3.72 -8.80 -8.04
CA HIS A 215 4.99 -9.24 -8.62
C HIS A 215 5.48 -10.55 -7.98
N VAL A 216 5.44 -10.62 -6.65
CA VAL A 216 5.79 -11.84 -5.90
C VAL A 216 4.83 -12.98 -6.21
N GLN A 217 3.53 -12.71 -6.29
CA GLN A 217 2.49 -13.69 -6.67
C GLN A 217 2.77 -14.28 -8.04
N GLY A 218 3.11 -13.45 -9.04
CA GLY A 218 3.45 -13.94 -10.38
C GLY A 218 4.64 -14.92 -10.38
N TYR A 219 5.66 -14.69 -9.53
CA TYR A 219 6.74 -15.64 -9.32
C TYR A 219 6.27 -16.95 -8.67
N ILE A 220 5.47 -16.83 -7.60
CA ILE A 220 4.90 -17.96 -6.85
C ILE A 220 4.08 -18.87 -7.76
N GLU A 221 3.16 -18.30 -8.54
CA GLU A 221 2.28 -19.04 -9.44
C GLU A 221 3.06 -19.74 -10.55
N LYS A 222 3.98 -19.03 -11.20
CA LYS A 222 4.81 -19.58 -12.28
C LYS A 222 5.64 -20.77 -11.79
N ASN A 223 6.17 -20.72 -10.57
CA ASN A 223 7.07 -21.74 -10.03
C ASN A 223 6.35 -22.72 -9.08
N LYS A 224 5.01 -22.58 -8.91
CA LYS A 224 4.16 -23.44 -8.05
C LYS A 224 4.70 -23.52 -6.60
N VAL A 225 5.12 -22.37 -6.06
CA VAL A 225 5.63 -22.28 -4.69
C VAL A 225 4.48 -22.32 -3.68
N PRO A 226 4.57 -23.05 -2.55
CA PRO A 226 3.52 -23.13 -1.53
C PRO A 226 3.53 -21.91 -0.59
N LEU A 227 3.51 -20.70 -1.12
CA LEU A 227 3.43 -19.44 -0.39
C LEU A 227 2.26 -18.62 -0.96
N LYS A 228 1.50 -17.95 -0.11
CA LYS A 228 0.44 -17.03 -0.51
C LYS A 228 0.89 -15.59 -0.28
N VAL A 229 0.26 -14.64 -0.97
CA VAL A 229 0.40 -13.21 -0.67
C VAL A 229 -0.94 -12.65 -0.23
N MET A 230 -0.93 -11.70 0.71
CA MET A 230 -2.13 -11.02 1.19
C MET A 230 -1.82 -9.54 1.46
N HIS A 231 -2.77 -8.68 1.14
CA HIS A 231 -2.68 -7.28 1.53
C HIS A 231 -2.98 -7.13 3.04
N LEU A 232 -2.31 -6.18 3.70
CA LEU A 232 -2.51 -5.91 5.14
C LEU A 232 -4.00 -5.74 5.49
N VAL A 233 -4.74 -4.98 4.69
CA VAL A 233 -6.17 -4.75 4.90
C VAL A 233 -6.97 -6.05 4.90
N ASP A 234 -6.67 -6.99 3.99
CA ASP A 234 -7.38 -8.26 3.89
C ASP A 234 -7.11 -9.15 5.11
N VAL A 235 -5.91 -9.05 5.69
CA VAL A 235 -5.59 -9.72 6.96
C VAL A 235 -6.35 -9.09 8.13
N LEU A 236 -6.42 -7.75 8.19
CA LEU A 236 -7.11 -7.03 9.26
C LEU A 236 -8.65 -7.17 9.21
N THR A 237 -9.18 -7.65 8.10
CA THR A 237 -10.61 -7.93 7.90
C THR A 237 -10.92 -9.43 7.81
N HIS A 238 -9.89 -10.27 7.96
CA HIS A 238 -10.04 -11.71 7.85
C HIS A 238 -10.97 -12.27 8.93
N GLY A 239 -11.83 -13.22 8.54
CA GLY A 239 -12.82 -13.81 9.44
C GLY A 239 -14.08 -12.96 9.67
N TRP A 240 -14.17 -11.74 9.12
CA TRP A 240 -15.41 -10.97 9.21
C TRP A 240 -16.49 -11.57 8.30
N ALA A 241 -17.70 -11.65 8.81
CA ALA A 241 -18.84 -12.08 8.00
C ALA A 241 -18.99 -11.14 6.78
N ASN A 242 -19.19 -11.71 5.61
CA ASN A 242 -19.60 -10.95 4.44
C ASN A 242 -21.01 -10.39 4.69
N ILE A 243 -21.14 -9.07 4.73
CA ILE A 243 -22.42 -8.37 4.85
C ILE A 243 -22.97 -8.15 3.46
#